data_388151284204c85fc51375e53c9310af
#
_entry.id   388151284204c85fc51375e53c9310af
#
_cell.length_a   1.000
_cell.length_b   1.000
_cell.length_c   1.000
_cell.angle_alpha   90.00
_cell.angle_beta   90.00
_cell.angle_gamma   90.00
#
_symmetry.space_group_name_H-M   'P 1'
#
loop_
_entity.id
_entity.type
_entity.pdbx_description
1 polymer ?
#
loop_
_entity_poly.entity_id
_entity_poly.type
_entity_poly.pdbx_seq_one_letter_code
_entity_poly.pdbx_strand_id
1 'polypeptide(L)'
;MKVIDILYSSQHPFASFELVPPLKGSDVTRLYDSIEPLMEFEPPFINVTCHRDEVEYVPNSDGTYTKMTLAKRPSTIAIVAAIMRRFPQLEIVPHVICGGASRSKVESELLDLHFLGIQNVVALRGDAIPGQRFFIPESDGFSHSSELVGMIHNLNQGQYLDPTVKNGLPTEFCVGVAAYPEKHYEAANLATDIQHLKEKVEAGADYIVTQMFFDNSQYFSFVEQLRQAGITVPVIPGLKPISSQRQIDLLPRSFHIDIPQALVSELNKAKSPLDAYQVGIEWAIQQSRELLANGAPAIHYYTRAKTDNVRQIVKAVF
;
A
#
# COMPACT_ATOMS: atom_id res chain seq x y z
N MET A 1 -13.72 8.57 9.33
CA MET A 1 -14.50 8.69 8.05
C MET A 1 -14.01 7.63 7.07
N LYS A 2 -14.89 7.01 6.30
CA LYS A 2 -14.46 5.99 5.32
C LYS A 2 -13.78 6.63 4.11
N VAL A 3 -12.73 6.00 3.60
CA VAL A 3 -11.99 6.48 2.41
C VAL A 3 -12.93 6.60 1.21
N ILE A 4 -13.86 5.67 1.05
CA ILE A 4 -14.83 5.71 -0.05
C ILE A 4 -15.72 6.96 0.04
N ASP A 5 -16.13 7.36 1.25
CA ASP A 5 -16.95 8.55 1.45
C ASP A 5 -16.15 9.83 1.13
N ILE A 6 -14.86 9.85 1.51
CA ILE A 6 -13.93 10.94 1.17
C ILE A 6 -13.81 11.06 -0.35
N LEU A 7 -13.59 9.94 -1.05
CA LEU A 7 -13.43 9.92 -2.52
C LEU A 7 -14.67 10.42 -3.27
N TYR A 8 -15.87 10.15 -2.75
CA TYR A 8 -17.11 10.59 -3.39
C TYR A 8 -17.56 12.01 -2.98
N SER A 9 -17.19 12.47 -1.77
CA SER A 9 -17.61 13.78 -1.28
C SER A 9 -16.62 14.90 -1.58
N SER A 10 -15.37 14.57 -1.87
CA SER A 10 -14.33 15.57 -2.12
C SER A 10 -14.60 16.34 -3.41
N GLN A 11 -14.66 17.66 -3.31
CA GLN A 11 -14.84 18.54 -4.47
C GLN A 11 -13.53 18.80 -5.25
N HIS A 12 -12.40 18.55 -4.63
CA HIS A 12 -11.07 18.74 -5.20
C HIS A 12 -10.24 17.49 -4.98
N PRO A 13 -9.35 17.15 -5.92
CA PRO A 13 -8.38 16.10 -5.72
C PRO A 13 -7.48 16.39 -4.51
N PHE A 14 -6.97 15.36 -3.87
CA PHE A 14 -6.11 15.47 -2.69
C PHE A 14 -4.90 14.52 -2.77
N ALA A 15 -3.91 14.78 -1.92
CA ALA A 15 -2.78 13.89 -1.70
C ALA A 15 -3.04 12.98 -0.50
N SER A 16 -2.69 11.71 -0.62
CA SER A 16 -2.56 10.75 0.48
C SER A 16 -1.16 10.13 0.48
N PHE A 17 -0.75 9.58 1.61
CA PHE A 17 0.63 9.13 1.79
C PHE A 17 0.68 7.72 2.35
N GLU A 18 1.72 6.97 1.97
CA GLU A 18 2.05 5.71 2.59
C GLU A 18 3.29 5.85 3.47
N LEU A 19 3.20 5.31 4.68
CA LEU A 19 4.28 5.29 5.65
C LEU A 19 4.78 3.87 5.87
N VAL A 20 6.09 3.75 5.97
CA VAL A 20 6.75 2.52 6.37
C VAL A 20 7.13 2.63 7.84
N PRO A 21 6.61 1.78 8.75
CA PRO A 21 6.97 1.79 10.15
C PRO A 21 8.47 1.68 10.39
N PRO A 22 9.02 2.31 11.44
CA PRO A 22 10.44 2.24 11.76
C PRO A 22 10.85 0.81 12.14
N LEU A 23 12.14 0.49 11.96
CA LEU A 23 12.69 -0.79 12.42
C LEU A 23 12.75 -0.84 13.96
N LYS A 24 12.74 -2.04 14.52
CA LYS A 24 13.04 -2.27 15.95
C LYS A 24 14.34 -1.60 16.36
N GLY A 25 14.37 -1.09 17.56
CA GLY A 25 15.50 -0.29 18.07
C GLY A 25 15.46 1.19 17.68
N SER A 26 14.46 1.60 16.87
CA SER A 26 14.19 3.01 16.60
C SER A 26 13.23 3.58 17.65
N ASP A 27 13.35 4.89 17.90
CA ASP A 27 12.40 5.62 18.71
C ASP A 27 11.12 5.95 17.94
N VAL A 28 10.00 6.06 18.65
CA VAL A 28 8.69 6.41 18.07
C VAL A 28 8.68 7.83 17.47
N THR A 29 9.57 8.71 17.91
CA THR A 29 9.69 10.07 17.34
C THR A 29 10.02 10.05 15.86
N ARG A 30 10.81 9.07 15.39
CA ARG A 30 11.09 8.92 13.95
C ARG A 30 9.82 8.69 13.11
N LEU A 31 8.82 8.02 13.68
CA LEU A 31 7.52 7.87 13.03
C LEU A 31 6.82 9.23 12.96
N TYR A 32 6.78 9.96 14.06
CA TYR A 32 6.14 11.28 14.11
C TYR A 32 6.84 12.29 13.20
N ASP A 33 8.17 12.32 13.20
CA ASP A 33 8.98 13.17 12.32
C ASP A 33 8.73 12.92 10.82
N SER A 34 8.30 11.70 10.46
CA SER A 34 7.94 11.37 9.07
C SER A 34 6.51 11.83 8.70
N ILE A 35 5.62 12.00 9.68
CA ILE A 35 4.22 12.41 9.49
C ILE A 35 4.07 13.92 9.59
N GLU A 36 4.67 14.52 10.60
CA GLU A 36 4.48 15.93 10.95
C GLU A 36 4.67 16.91 9.76
N PRO A 37 5.70 16.74 8.90
CA PRO A 37 5.85 17.57 7.70
C PRO A 37 4.75 17.37 6.64
N LEU A 38 4.03 16.27 6.66
CA LEU A 38 2.95 15.97 5.72
C LEU A 38 1.62 16.57 6.17
N MET A 39 1.49 16.90 7.47
CA MET A 39 0.27 17.49 8.02
C MET A 39 0.00 18.90 7.51
N GLU A 40 1.01 19.60 6.94
CA GLU A 40 0.80 20.89 6.29
C GLU A 40 -0.15 20.81 5.06
N PHE A 41 -0.37 19.62 4.53
CA PHE A 41 -1.25 19.36 3.39
C PHE A 41 -2.63 18.83 3.79
N GLU A 42 -2.91 18.75 5.07
CA GLU A 42 -4.18 18.25 5.63
C GLU A 42 -4.64 16.95 4.94
N PRO A 43 -3.77 15.90 4.85
CA PRO A 43 -4.12 14.69 4.13
C PRO A 43 -5.37 14.06 4.76
N PRO A 44 -6.38 13.71 3.94
CA PRO A 44 -7.60 13.09 4.46
C PRO A 44 -7.33 11.75 5.14
N PHE A 45 -6.32 11.02 4.68
CA PHE A 45 -5.88 9.77 5.29
C PHE A 45 -4.40 9.46 4.96
N ILE A 46 -3.81 8.60 5.79
CA ILE A 46 -2.46 8.07 5.59
C ILE A 46 -2.48 6.54 5.74
N ASN A 47 -1.82 5.84 4.80
CA ASN A 47 -1.65 4.40 4.87
C ASN A 47 -0.42 4.03 5.71
N VAL A 48 -0.53 2.93 6.45
CA VAL A 48 0.56 2.34 7.24
C VAL A 48 0.82 0.92 6.76
N THR A 49 2.02 0.67 6.23
CA THR A 49 2.37 -0.64 5.69
C THR A 49 2.48 -1.70 6.79
N CYS A 50 2.04 -2.91 6.48
CA CYS A 50 2.24 -4.12 7.27
C CYS A 50 3.40 -4.94 6.68
N HIS A 51 4.20 -5.53 7.55
CA HIS A 51 5.33 -6.38 7.17
C HIS A 51 5.26 -7.70 7.93
N ARG A 52 5.45 -8.80 7.20
CA ARG A 52 5.59 -10.11 7.82
C ARG A 52 6.89 -10.24 8.60
N ASP A 53 6.93 -11.19 9.51
CA ASP A 53 8.17 -11.59 10.17
C ASP A 53 9.17 -12.17 9.16
N GLU A 54 10.45 -11.89 9.38
CA GLU A 54 11.53 -12.38 8.54
C GLU A 54 12.17 -13.63 9.14
N VAL A 55 12.55 -14.56 8.26
CA VAL A 55 13.28 -15.76 8.66
C VAL A 55 14.77 -15.50 8.50
N GLU A 56 15.52 -15.67 9.59
CA GLU A 56 16.98 -15.61 9.59
C GLU A 56 17.58 -16.93 10.03
N TYR A 57 18.73 -17.26 9.46
CA TYR A 57 19.53 -18.41 9.85
C TYR A 57 20.79 -17.93 10.57
N VAL A 58 20.84 -18.10 11.88
CA VAL A 58 21.94 -17.67 12.72
C VAL A 58 22.94 -18.82 12.86
N PRO A 59 24.23 -18.61 12.53
CA PRO A 59 25.24 -19.65 12.65
C PRO A 59 25.52 -19.98 14.12
N ASN A 60 25.64 -21.28 14.43
CA ASN A 60 26.02 -21.80 15.73
C ASN A 60 27.54 -22.10 15.76
N SER A 61 28.12 -22.24 16.95
CA SER A 61 29.53 -22.57 17.15
C SER A 61 29.93 -23.97 16.64
N ASP A 62 28.97 -24.85 16.44
CA ASP A 62 29.16 -26.22 15.93
C ASP A 62 29.07 -26.32 14.38
N GLY A 63 28.92 -25.20 13.69
CA GLY A 63 28.77 -25.13 12.24
C GLY A 63 27.35 -25.37 11.74
N THR A 64 26.37 -25.58 12.61
CA THR A 64 24.94 -25.64 12.26
C THR A 64 24.33 -24.25 12.23
N TYR A 65 23.05 -24.16 11.79
CA TYR A 65 22.28 -22.91 11.78
C TYR A 65 20.98 -23.08 12.56
N THR A 66 20.68 -22.09 13.39
CA THR A 66 19.36 -21.97 14.03
C THR A 66 18.46 -21.09 13.17
N LYS A 67 17.31 -21.63 12.76
CA LYS A 67 16.26 -20.85 12.10
C LYS A 67 15.54 -19.99 13.14
N MET A 68 15.53 -18.67 12.95
CA MET A 68 14.79 -17.74 13.79
C MET A 68 13.77 -16.98 12.96
N THR A 69 12.55 -16.84 13.49
CA THR A 69 11.53 -15.95 12.91
C THR A 69 11.51 -14.66 13.74
N LEU A 70 11.78 -13.54 13.10
CA LEU A 70 12.00 -12.27 13.77
C LEU A 70 11.11 -11.18 13.18
N ALA A 71 10.25 -10.58 14.02
CA ALA A 71 9.58 -9.35 13.66
C ALA A 71 10.63 -8.21 13.61
N LYS A 72 10.85 -7.61 12.46
CA LYS A 72 11.80 -6.51 12.28
C LYS A 72 11.22 -5.14 12.65
N ARG A 73 9.89 -5.06 12.79
CA ARG A 73 9.15 -3.82 13.07
C ARG A 73 8.16 -4.05 14.22
N PRO A 74 7.73 -2.99 14.92
CA PRO A 74 6.55 -3.08 15.78
C PRO A 74 5.32 -3.52 14.99
N SER A 75 4.33 -4.11 15.65
CA SER A 75 3.07 -4.49 15.00
C SER A 75 2.37 -3.25 14.41
N THR A 76 1.64 -3.46 13.30
CA THR A 76 0.86 -2.40 12.65
C THR A 76 -0.15 -1.77 13.63
N ILE A 77 -0.75 -2.58 14.49
CA ILE A 77 -1.71 -2.13 15.52
C ILE A 77 -1.06 -1.15 16.49
N ALA A 78 0.15 -1.46 16.98
CA ALA A 78 0.88 -0.55 17.89
C ALA A 78 1.28 0.76 17.20
N ILE A 79 1.68 0.71 15.94
CA ILE A 79 1.98 1.91 15.13
C ILE A 79 0.72 2.76 14.94
N VAL A 80 -0.40 2.15 14.57
CA VAL A 80 -1.69 2.82 14.40
C VAL A 80 -2.10 3.51 15.70
N ALA A 81 -2.07 2.81 16.84
CA ALA A 81 -2.40 3.38 18.14
C ALA A 81 -1.49 4.58 18.51
N ALA A 82 -0.19 4.49 18.21
CA ALA A 82 0.75 5.59 18.45
C ALA A 82 0.43 6.82 17.58
N ILE A 83 0.11 6.61 16.29
CA ILE A 83 -0.27 7.70 15.37
C ILE A 83 -1.59 8.35 15.83
N MET A 84 -2.64 7.56 16.12
CA MET A 84 -3.93 8.06 16.59
C MET A 84 -3.79 8.93 17.84
N ARG A 85 -2.93 8.53 18.77
CA ARG A 85 -2.67 9.33 19.98
C ARG A 85 -2.02 10.68 19.68
N ARG A 86 -1.11 10.73 18.69
CA ARG A 86 -0.34 11.95 18.34
C ARG A 86 -1.09 12.88 17.38
N PHE A 87 -1.86 12.28 16.45
CA PHE A 87 -2.59 12.96 15.38
C PHE A 87 -4.06 12.51 15.36
N PRO A 88 -4.87 12.89 16.35
CA PRO A 88 -6.23 12.37 16.53
C PRO A 88 -7.21 12.75 15.42
N GLN A 89 -6.88 13.74 14.60
CA GLN A 89 -7.68 14.18 13.46
C GLN A 89 -7.38 13.41 12.16
N LEU A 90 -6.31 12.59 12.15
CA LEU A 90 -5.84 11.91 10.95
C LEU A 90 -6.51 10.55 10.82
N GLU A 91 -7.17 10.30 9.67
CA GLU A 91 -7.63 8.96 9.35
C GLU A 91 -6.44 8.07 8.98
N ILE A 92 -6.39 6.88 9.57
CA ILE A 92 -5.31 5.93 9.35
C ILE A 92 -5.87 4.70 8.65
N VAL A 93 -5.15 4.27 7.61
CA VAL A 93 -5.49 3.10 6.82
C VAL A 93 -4.37 2.07 6.97
N PRO A 94 -4.44 1.17 7.95
CA PRO A 94 -3.49 0.08 8.07
C PRO A 94 -3.60 -0.90 6.92
N HIS A 95 -2.45 -1.40 6.47
CA HIS A 95 -2.40 -2.56 5.60
C HIS A 95 -2.61 -3.84 6.42
N VAL A 96 -3.38 -4.77 5.87
CA VAL A 96 -3.58 -6.12 6.39
C VAL A 96 -3.11 -7.10 5.32
N ILE A 97 -2.27 -8.06 5.68
CA ILE A 97 -1.62 -8.97 4.73
C ILE A 97 -1.98 -10.43 5.00
N CYS A 98 -2.10 -11.22 3.93
CA CYS A 98 -2.29 -12.67 4.03
C CYS A 98 -1.02 -13.40 4.55
N GLY A 99 0.15 -12.84 4.25
CA GLY A 99 1.43 -13.51 4.48
C GLY A 99 1.84 -13.57 5.95
N GLY A 100 2.25 -14.75 6.43
CA GLY A 100 2.82 -14.96 7.77
C GLY A 100 1.80 -15.08 8.88
N ALA A 101 0.50 -15.22 8.57
CA ALA A 101 -0.56 -15.36 9.58
C ALA A 101 -1.63 -16.35 9.14
N SER A 102 -2.23 -17.05 10.13
CA SER A 102 -3.43 -17.84 9.97
C SER A 102 -4.66 -16.94 9.77
N ARG A 103 -5.74 -17.49 9.22
CA ARG A 103 -7.02 -16.78 9.08
C ARG A 103 -7.51 -16.24 10.43
N SER A 104 -7.44 -17.06 11.48
CA SER A 104 -7.83 -16.65 12.84
C SER A 104 -6.96 -15.52 13.40
N LYS A 105 -5.66 -15.52 13.09
CA LYS A 105 -4.76 -14.43 13.51
C LYS A 105 -5.10 -13.12 12.80
N VAL A 106 -5.37 -13.17 11.49
CA VAL A 106 -5.80 -11.99 10.71
C VAL A 106 -7.15 -11.46 11.20
N GLU A 107 -8.11 -12.34 11.50
CA GLU A 107 -9.39 -11.95 12.11
C GLU A 107 -9.17 -11.21 13.44
N SER A 108 -8.32 -11.74 14.32
CA SER A 108 -7.99 -11.09 15.60
C SER A 108 -7.36 -9.71 15.40
N GLU A 109 -6.45 -9.57 14.44
CA GLU A 109 -5.83 -8.27 14.11
C GLU A 109 -6.85 -7.25 13.57
N LEU A 110 -7.80 -7.70 12.76
CA LEU A 110 -8.90 -6.86 12.29
C LEU A 110 -9.80 -6.42 13.44
N LEU A 111 -10.10 -7.31 14.37
CA LEU A 111 -10.89 -6.97 15.56
C LEU A 111 -10.13 -5.99 16.47
N ASP A 112 -8.83 -6.16 16.67
CA ASP A 112 -8.00 -5.21 17.41
C ASP A 112 -8.06 -3.81 16.76
N LEU A 113 -7.98 -3.72 15.42
CA LEU A 113 -8.13 -2.48 14.68
C LEU A 113 -9.55 -1.89 14.83
N HIS A 114 -10.58 -2.73 14.76
CA HIS A 114 -11.97 -2.30 14.98
C HIS A 114 -12.16 -1.72 16.38
N PHE A 115 -11.61 -2.35 17.42
CA PHE A 115 -11.67 -1.84 18.81
C PHE A 115 -10.89 -0.53 19.00
N LEU A 116 -9.89 -0.25 18.18
CA LEU A 116 -9.23 1.05 18.12
C LEU A 116 -10.08 2.12 17.38
N GLY A 117 -11.20 1.75 16.76
CA GLY A 117 -12.04 2.64 15.97
C GLY A 117 -11.60 2.81 14.52
N ILE A 118 -10.70 1.97 14.02
CA ILE A 118 -10.28 1.96 12.61
C ILE A 118 -11.44 1.44 11.75
N GLN A 119 -11.80 2.23 10.73
CA GLN A 119 -12.83 1.89 9.75
C GLN A 119 -12.26 1.65 8.34
N ASN A 120 -10.98 1.85 8.11
CA ASN A 120 -10.36 1.75 6.79
C ASN A 120 -9.18 0.78 6.82
N VAL A 121 -9.09 -0.13 5.86
CA VAL A 121 -7.96 -1.05 5.72
C VAL A 121 -7.59 -1.23 4.24
N VAL A 122 -6.33 -1.55 3.94
CA VAL A 122 -5.94 -2.06 2.63
C VAL A 122 -5.61 -3.54 2.75
N ALA A 123 -6.37 -4.37 2.06
CA ALA A 123 -6.21 -5.83 2.04
C ALA A 123 -5.22 -6.25 0.94
N LEU A 124 -4.09 -6.81 1.34
CA LEU A 124 -3.00 -7.23 0.46
C LEU A 124 -2.67 -8.70 0.65
N ARG A 125 -2.10 -9.32 -0.37
CA ARG A 125 -1.55 -10.67 -0.20
C ARG A 125 -0.23 -10.63 0.59
N GLY A 126 0.58 -9.63 0.34
CA GLY A 126 1.97 -9.55 0.79
C GLY A 126 2.92 -10.26 -0.17
N ASP A 127 4.21 -10.06 0.05
CA ASP A 127 5.27 -10.58 -0.81
C ASP A 127 5.68 -11.99 -0.40
N ALA A 128 6.31 -12.72 -1.35
CA ALA A 128 7.00 -13.98 -1.05
C ALA A 128 8.14 -13.74 -0.04
N ILE A 129 8.48 -14.75 0.74
CA ILE A 129 9.65 -14.70 1.62
C ILE A 129 10.92 -14.53 0.76
N PRO A 130 11.89 -13.69 1.17
CA PRO A 130 13.16 -13.58 0.47
C PRO A 130 13.78 -14.96 0.20
N GLY A 131 14.12 -15.22 -1.08
CA GLY A 131 14.62 -16.51 -1.54
C GLY A 131 13.56 -17.49 -2.02
N GLN A 132 12.28 -17.22 -1.82
CA GLN A 132 11.18 -17.97 -2.45
C GLN A 132 10.77 -17.31 -3.76
N ARG A 133 10.45 -18.15 -4.76
CA ARG A 133 10.04 -17.69 -6.09
C ARG A 133 8.57 -17.23 -6.13
N PHE A 134 7.73 -17.82 -5.27
CA PHE A 134 6.30 -17.59 -5.23
C PHE A 134 5.84 -17.39 -3.78
N PHE A 135 4.72 -16.71 -3.62
CA PHE A 135 4.04 -16.59 -2.35
C PHE A 135 3.52 -17.97 -1.91
N ILE A 136 3.81 -18.34 -0.67
CA ILE A 136 3.30 -19.57 -0.03
C ILE A 136 2.51 -19.13 1.20
N PRO A 137 1.19 -19.42 1.25
CA PRO A 137 0.38 -19.11 2.43
C PRO A 137 0.75 -20.02 3.61
N GLU A 138 0.41 -19.59 4.82
CA GLU A 138 0.40 -20.49 5.98
C GLU A 138 -0.65 -21.60 5.75
N SER A 139 -0.53 -22.72 6.49
CA SER A 139 -1.35 -23.93 6.25
C SER A 139 -2.86 -23.68 6.33
N ASP A 140 -3.28 -22.71 7.16
CA ASP A 140 -4.66 -22.25 7.35
C ASP A 140 -4.81 -20.75 7.01
N GLY A 141 -3.87 -20.21 6.24
CA GLY A 141 -3.84 -18.81 5.81
C GLY A 141 -4.67 -18.54 4.56
N PHE A 142 -4.52 -17.32 4.03
CA PHE A 142 -5.11 -16.89 2.77
C PHE A 142 -4.10 -17.04 1.64
N SER A 143 -4.54 -17.60 0.52
CA SER A 143 -3.72 -17.71 -0.70
C SER A 143 -3.78 -16.43 -1.54
N HIS A 144 -4.91 -15.73 -1.52
CA HIS A 144 -5.18 -14.54 -2.30
C HIS A 144 -5.82 -13.43 -1.46
N SER A 145 -5.54 -12.19 -1.83
CA SER A 145 -6.16 -11.03 -1.16
C SER A 145 -7.69 -10.96 -1.37
N SER A 146 -8.24 -11.57 -2.41
CA SER A 146 -9.70 -11.70 -2.59
C SER A 146 -10.36 -12.51 -1.46
N GLU A 147 -9.70 -13.57 -0.98
CA GLU A 147 -10.18 -14.34 0.18
C GLU A 147 -10.17 -13.50 1.47
N LEU A 148 -9.12 -12.68 1.66
CA LEU A 148 -9.03 -11.75 2.79
C LEU A 148 -10.13 -10.68 2.72
N VAL A 149 -10.38 -10.09 1.54
CA VAL A 149 -11.49 -9.16 1.32
C VAL A 149 -12.82 -9.81 1.68
N GLY A 150 -13.06 -11.05 1.22
CA GLY A 150 -14.27 -11.81 1.55
C GLY A 150 -14.44 -12.04 3.05
N MET A 151 -13.36 -12.32 3.79
CA MET A 151 -13.43 -12.43 5.26
C MET A 151 -13.78 -11.09 5.91
N ILE A 152 -13.18 -9.97 5.48
CA ILE A 152 -13.52 -8.64 6.00
C ILE A 152 -14.98 -8.31 5.70
N HIS A 153 -15.47 -8.66 4.51
CA HIS A 153 -16.88 -8.50 4.16
C HIS A 153 -17.80 -9.32 5.10
N ASN A 154 -17.42 -10.56 5.43
CA ASN A 154 -18.16 -11.39 6.37
C ASN A 154 -18.19 -10.75 7.77
N LEU A 155 -17.07 -10.21 8.26
CA LEU A 155 -17.04 -9.46 9.53
C LEU A 155 -17.97 -8.24 9.49
N ASN A 156 -18.04 -7.53 8.36
CA ASN A 156 -18.99 -6.44 8.15
C ASN A 156 -20.46 -6.89 8.14
N GLN A 157 -20.72 -8.21 8.02
CA GLN A 157 -22.04 -8.82 8.20
C GLN A 157 -22.23 -9.47 9.57
N GLY A 158 -21.28 -9.31 10.51
CA GLY A 158 -21.31 -9.95 11.82
C GLY A 158 -21.02 -11.46 11.77
N GLN A 159 -20.40 -11.94 10.70
CA GLN A 159 -20.01 -13.34 10.52
C GLN A 159 -18.54 -13.53 10.87
N TYR A 160 -18.28 -14.35 11.86
CA TYR A 160 -16.94 -14.62 12.42
C TYR A 160 -16.47 -16.03 12.04
N LEU A 161 -15.16 -16.27 12.08
CA LEU A 161 -14.61 -17.61 11.86
C LEU A 161 -15.01 -18.61 12.96
N ASP A 162 -15.19 -18.12 14.19
CA ASP A 162 -15.68 -18.95 15.28
C ASP A 162 -17.19 -19.25 15.10
N PRO A 163 -17.58 -20.51 14.81
CA PRO A 163 -18.98 -20.88 14.57
C PRO A 163 -19.84 -20.80 15.83
N THR A 164 -19.24 -20.63 17.02
CA THR A 164 -19.97 -20.46 18.27
C THR A 164 -20.47 -19.04 18.49
N VAL A 165 -19.89 -18.06 17.81
CA VAL A 165 -20.34 -16.68 17.83
C VAL A 165 -21.65 -16.57 17.02
N LYS A 166 -22.75 -16.51 17.74
CA LYS A 166 -24.08 -16.29 17.16
C LYS A 166 -24.51 -14.85 17.41
N ASN A 167 -25.06 -14.21 16.39
CA ASN A 167 -25.44 -12.80 16.44
C ASN A 167 -24.27 -11.86 16.73
N GLY A 168 -23.11 -12.11 16.09
CA GLY A 168 -21.96 -11.23 16.16
C GLY A 168 -22.31 -9.82 15.68
N LEU A 169 -21.78 -8.81 16.36
CA LEU A 169 -21.93 -7.43 15.90
C LEU A 169 -21.11 -7.20 14.63
N PRO A 170 -21.67 -6.53 13.59
CA PRO A 170 -20.94 -6.23 12.38
C PRO A 170 -19.82 -5.21 12.64
N THR A 171 -18.72 -5.38 11.91
CA THR A 171 -17.71 -4.33 11.74
C THR A 171 -18.13 -3.37 10.63
N GLU A 172 -17.37 -2.27 10.43
CA GLU A 172 -17.70 -1.27 9.40
C GLU A 172 -16.50 -0.94 8.51
N PHE A 173 -15.68 -1.93 8.16
CA PHE A 173 -14.49 -1.69 7.36
C PHE A 173 -14.82 -1.26 5.94
N CYS A 174 -14.17 -0.18 5.50
CA CYS A 174 -13.97 0.19 4.12
C CYS A 174 -12.66 -0.42 3.63
N VAL A 175 -12.69 -1.15 2.52
CA VAL A 175 -11.60 -2.01 2.09
C VAL A 175 -10.97 -1.51 0.79
N GLY A 176 -9.73 -1.05 0.86
CA GLY A 176 -8.89 -0.82 -0.32
C GLY A 176 -8.16 -2.07 -0.76
N VAL A 177 -7.87 -2.17 -2.05
CA VAL A 177 -7.06 -3.26 -2.63
C VAL A 177 -6.01 -2.72 -3.59
N ALA A 178 -4.92 -3.47 -3.76
CA ALA A 178 -3.89 -3.12 -4.75
C ALA A 178 -4.26 -3.61 -6.15
N ALA A 179 -3.84 -2.82 -7.16
CA ALA A 179 -3.85 -3.20 -8.56
C ALA A 179 -2.54 -2.75 -9.26
N TYR A 180 -2.32 -3.24 -10.48
CA TYR A 180 -1.06 -3.06 -11.21
C TYR A 180 -1.35 -2.56 -12.62
N PRO A 181 -1.11 -1.28 -12.92
CA PRO A 181 -1.35 -0.73 -14.27
C PRO A 181 -0.60 -1.47 -15.38
N GLU A 182 0.59 -1.98 -15.08
CA GLU A 182 1.44 -2.72 -16.00
C GLU A 182 1.25 -4.24 -15.94
N LYS A 183 0.53 -4.76 -14.98
CA LYS A 183 0.27 -6.16 -14.68
C LYS A 183 1.04 -6.67 -13.45
N HIS A 184 0.40 -7.46 -12.61
CA HIS A 184 1.08 -8.22 -11.56
C HIS A 184 2.02 -9.27 -12.18
N TYR A 185 3.24 -9.40 -11.65
CA TYR A 185 4.29 -10.25 -12.24
C TYR A 185 3.91 -11.74 -12.32
N GLU A 186 3.08 -12.25 -11.41
CA GLU A 186 2.59 -13.63 -11.42
C GLU A 186 1.41 -13.84 -12.38
N ALA A 187 0.69 -12.81 -12.79
CA ALA A 187 -0.42 -12.95 -13.71
C ALA A 187 0.09 -13.29 -15.12
N ALA A 188 -0.60 -14.18 -15.84
CA ALA A 188 -0.21 -14.58 -17.17
C ALA A 188 -0.21 -13.41 -18.17
N ASN A 189 -1.21 -12.54 -18.05
CA ASN A 189 -1.38 -11.33 -18.85
C ASN A 189 -2.25 -10.31 -18.10
N LEU A 190 -2.40 -9.09 -18.63
CA LEU A 190 -3.17 -8.02 -18.00
C LEU A 190 -4.66 -8.38 -17.87
N ALA A 191 -5.25 -9.08 -18.85
CA ALA A 191 -6.65 -9.48 -18.79
C ALA A 191 -6.93 -10.45 -17.63
N THR A 192 -6.01 -11.38 -17.37
CA THR A 192 -6.08 -12.28 -16.21
C THR A 192 -5.94 -11.49 -14.89
N ASP A 193 -5.05 -10.50 -14.84
CA ASP A 193 -4.87 -9.66 -13.65
C ASP A 193 -6.10 -8.80 -13.36
N ILE A 194 -6.73 -8.25 -14.40
CA ILE A 194 -8.00 -7.53 -14.29
C ILE A 194 -9.12 -8.47 -13.79
N GLN A 195 -9.15 -9.73 -14.21
CA GLN A 195 -10.11 -10.70 -13.69
C GLN A 195 -9.90 -10.95 -12.20
N HIS A 196 -8.65 -11.12 -11.74
CA HIS A 196 -8.35 -11.23 -10.31
C HIS A 196 -8.73 -9.96 -9.53
N LEU A 197 -8.57 -8.79 -10.13
CA LEU A 197 -9.02 -7.54 -9.51
C LEU A 197 -10.55 -7.47 -9.41
N LYS A 198 -11.26 -7.95 -10.42
CA LYS A 198 -12.72 -8.05 -10.41
C LYS A 198 -13.20 -8.94 -9.25
N GLU A 199 -12.54 -10.09 -9.04
CA GLU A 199 -12.84 -10.98 -7.92
C GLU A 199 -12.68 -10.26 -6.55
N LYS A 200 -11.67 -9.39 -6.41
CA LYS A 200 -11.51 -8.58 -5.18
C LYS A 200 -12.66 -7.59 -4.99
N VAL A 201 -13.09 -6.93 -6.07
CA VAL A 201 -14.20 -5.97 -6.03
C VAL A 201 -15.53 -6.69 -5.74
N GLU A 202 -15.78 -7.82 -6.39
CA GLU A 202 -16.97 -8.66 -6.14
C GLU A 202 -16.97 -9.24 -4.71
N ALA A 203 -15.79 -9.48 -4.12
CA ALA A 203 -15.66 -9.91 -2.72
C ALA A 203 -15.93 -8.79 -1.71
N GLY A 204 -16.03 -7.52 -2.14
CA GLY A 204 -16.38 -6.38 -1.28
C GLY A 204 -15.31 -5.30 -1.15
N ALA A 205 -14.37 -5.17 -2.09
CA ALA A 205 -13.45 -4.04 -2.10
C ALA A 205 -14.14 -2.75 -2.56
N ASP A 206 -13.93 -1.66 -1.81
CA ASP A 206 -14.57 -0.35 -2.02
C ASP A 206 -13.78 0.56 -2.95
N TYR A 207 -12.44 0.47 -2.96
CA TYR A 207 -11.57 1.29 -3.80
C TYR A 207 -10.27 0.57 -4.12
N ILE A 208 -9.55 1.10 -5.11
CA ILE A 208 -8.30 0.56 -5.61
C ILE A 208 -7.19 1.59 -5.43
N VAL A 209 -6.00 1.15 -4.98
CA VAL A 209 -4.75 1.92 -5.04
C VAL A 209 -3.79 1.18 -5.97
N THR A 210 -3.20 1.88 -6.95
CA THR A 210 -2.31 1.19 -7.88
C THR A 210 -0.89 1.04 -7.33
N GLN A 211 -0.17 0.02 -7.77
CA GLN A 211 1.30 -0.01 -7.69
C GLN A 211 1.86 1.22 -8.41
N MET A 212 3.08 1.64 -8.02
CA MET A 212 3.78 2.73 -8.71
C MET A 212 3.99 2.40 -10.20
N PHE A 213 3.91 3.41 -11.01
CA PHE A 213 4.21 3.42 -12.44
C PHE A 213 4.84 4.76 -12.81
N PHE A 214 5.45 4.87 -13.99
CA PHE A 214 6.15 6.08 -14.42
C PHE A 214 5.67 6.62 -15.77
N ASP A 215 4.76 5.89 -16.43
CA ASP A 215 4.08 6.30 -17.66
C ASP A 215 2.56 6.38 -17.41
N ASN A 216 2.00 7.59 -17.49
CA ASN A 216 0.58 7.81 -17.25
C ASN A 216 -0.33 7.11 -18.28
N SER A 217 0.17 6.86 -19.49
CA SER A 217 -0.59 6.15 -20.51
C SER A 217 -0.98 4.73 -20.06
N GLN A 218 -0.13 4.08 -19.26
CA GLN A 218 -0.42 2.77 -18.67
C GLN A 218 -1.60 2.87 -17.69
N TYR A 219 -1.60 3.89 -16.84
CA TYR A 219 -2.71 4.10 -15.90
C TYR A 219 -4.03 4.41 -16.62
N PHE A 220 -4.01 5.29 -17.62
CA PHE A 220 -5.23 5.65 -18.36
C PHE A 220 -5.81 4.44 -19.09
N SER A 221 -4.96 3.70 -19.82
CA SER A 221 -5.37 2.46 -20.50
C SER A 221 -5.89 1.41 -19.51
N PHE A 222 -5.23 1.27 -18.37
CA PHE A 222 -5.66 0.35 -17.32
C PHE A 222 -7.05 0.71 -16.78
N VAL A 223 -7.29 1.99 -16.42
CA VAL A 223 -8.60 2.45 -15.92
C VAL A 223 -9.69 2.23 -16.97
N GLU A 224 -9.41 2.49 -18.24
CA GLU A 224 -10.36 2.21 -19.32
C GLU A 224 -10.73 0.73 -19.39
N GLN A 225 -9.75 -0.16 -19.35
CA GLN A 225 -9.96 -1.61 -19.34
C GLN A 225 -10.76 -2.08 -18.10
N LEU A 226 -10.51 -1.47 -16.93
CA LEU A 226 -11.31 -1.75 -15.73
C LEU A 226 -12.79 -1.40 -15.95
N ARG A 227 -13.09 -0.25 -16.54
CA ARG A 227 -14.47 0.17 -16.83
C ARG A 227 -15.13 -0.77 -17.84
N GLN A 228 -14.40 -1.21 -18.86
CA GLN A 228 -14.89 -2.22 -19.83
C GLN A 228 -15.15 -3.58 -19.16
N ALA A 229 -14.38 -3.96 -18.13
CA ALA A 229 -14.60 -5.16 -17.33
C ALA A 229 -15.74 -5.02 -16.29
N GLY A 230 -16.37 -3.85 -16.18
CA GLY A 230 -17.46 -3.57 -15.23
C GLY A 230 -16.97 -3.20 -13.81
N ILE A 231 -15.71 -2.91 -13.63
CA ILE A 231 -15.13 -2.42 -12.36
C ILE A 231 -15.34 -0.91 -12.30
N THR A 232 -16.20 -0.43 -11.40
CA THR A 232 -16.62 0.99 -11.31
C THR A 232 -16.06 1.72 -10.07
N VAL A 233 -15.51 1.00 -9.11
CA VAL A 233 -14.96 1.59 -7.89
C VAL A 233 -13.84 2.60 -8.20
N PRO A 234 -13.60 3.60 -7.34
CA PRO A 234 -12.53 4.58 -7.54
C PRO A 234 -11.15 3.92 -7.62
N VAL A 235 -10.28 4.47 -8.48
CA VAL A 235 -8.90 4.04 -8.67
C VAL A 235 -7.98 5.22 -8.34
N ILE A 236 -7.19 5.07 -7.31
CA ILE A 236 -6.20 6.05 -6.86
C ILE A 236 -4.84 5.69 -7.45
N PRO A 237 -4.22 6.51 -8.28
CA PRO A 237 -2.87 6.27 -8.77
C PRO A 237 -1.85 6.37 -7.63
N GLY A 238 -1.00 5.36 -7.51
CA GLY A 238 0.11 5.30 -6.58
C GLY A 238 1.40 5.78 -7.26
N LEU A 239 2.07 6.79 -6.71
CA LEU A 239 3.29 7.36 -7.27
C LEU A 239 4.46 7.27 -6.30
N LYS A 240 5.62 6.95 -6.83
CA LYS A 240 6.88 6.95 -6.10
C LYS A 240 7.91 7.83 -6.80
N PRO A 241 8.21 9.03 -6.28
CA PRO A 241 9.26 9.87 -6.86
C PRO A 241 10.61 9.15 -6.83
N ILE A 242 11.31 9.14 -7.96
CA ILE A 242 12.71 8.66 -8.02
C ILE A 242 13.58 9.64 -7.24
N SER A 243 14.50 9.14 -6.45
CA SER A 243 15.41 9.95 -5.61
C SER A 243 16.88 9.67 -5.86
N SER A 244 17.22 8.74 -6.75
CA SER A 244 18.59 8.43 -7.11
C SER A 244 18.65 7.63 -8.42
N GLN A 245 19.73 7.76 -9.17
CA GLN A 245 20.01 7.00 -10.38
C GLN A 245 19.95 5.47 -10.18
N ARG A 246 20.41 4.99 -9.03
CA ARG A 246 20.38 3.56 -8.69
C ARG A 246 18.96 2.95 -8.76
N GLN A 247 17.93 3.77 -8.62
CA GLN A 247 16.54 3.29 -8.67
C GLN A 247 16.11 2.89 -10.08
N ILE A 248 16.80 3.30 -11.14
CA ILE A 248 16.55 2.84 -12.51
C ILE A 248 16.67 1.31 -12.61
N ASP A 249 17.65 0.72 -11.92
CA ASP A 249 17.84 -0.74 -11.92
C ASP A 249 17.06 -1.43 -10.79
N LEU A 250 16.95 -0.76 -9.64
CA LEU A 250 16.39 -1.37 -8.43
C LEU A 250 14.86 -1.52 -8.53
N LEU A 251 14.15 -0.49 -8.98
CA LEU A 251 12.69 -0.51 -8.96
C LEU A 251 12.11 -1.55 -9.93
N PRO A 252 12.57 -1.66 -11.19
CA PRO A 252 12.09 -2.71 -12.08
C PRO A 252 12.33 -4.12 -11.55
N ARG A 253 13.50 -4.38 -10.97
CA ARG A 253 13.84 -5.69 -10.40
C ARG A 253 13.01 -6.05 -9.17
N SER A 254 12.66 -5.04 -8.36
CA SER A 254 11.95 -5.28 -7.09
C SER A 254 10.43 -5.27 -7.23
N PHE A 255 9.91 -4.48 -8.17
CA PHE A 255 8.48 -4.25 -8.31
C PHE A 255 7.91 -4.66 -9.67
N HIS A 256 8.77 -5.15 -10.59
CA HIS A 256 8.39 -5.59 -11.93
C HIS A 256 7.61 -4.51 -12.71
N ILE A 257 8.09 -3.27 -12.63
CA ILE A 257 7.53 -2.09 -13.29
C ILE A 257 8.50 -1.58 -14.35
N ASP A 258 8.01 -0.83 -15.32
CA ASP A 258 8.79 -0.21 -16.36
C ASP A 258 9.15 1.25 -16.01
N ILE A 259 10.34 1.68 -16.41
CA ILE A 259 10.75 3.07 -16.34
C ILE A 259 10.89 3.60 -17.77
N PRO A 260 10.12 4.65 -18.17
CA PRO A 260 10.16 5.20 -19.53
C PRO A 260 11.56 5.64 -19.94
N GLN A 261 11.92 5.37 -21.20
CA GLN A 261 13.24 5.75 -21.75
C GLN A 261 13.56 7.24 -21.59
N ALA A 262 12.54 8.09 -21.65
CA ALA A 262 12.71 9.54 -21.42
C ALA A 262 13.23 9.82 -20.00
N LEU A 263 12.62 9.19 -18.96
CA LEU A 263 13.05 9.35 -17.57
C LEU A 263 14.46 8.77 -17.36
N VAL A 264 14.74 7.59 -17.92
CA VAL A 264 16.08 6.98 -17.87
C VAL A 264 17.12 7.92 -18.49
N SER A 265 16.79 8.54 -19.62
CA SER A 265 17.69 9.47 -20.31
C SER A 265 17.99 10.71 -19.48
N GLU A 266 16.98 11.32 -18.82
CA GLU A 266 17.16 12.49 -17.95
C GLU A 266 17.99 12.13 -16.70
N LEU A 267 17.69 10.98 -16.06
CA LEU A 267 18.47 10.52 -14.90
C LEU A 267 19.94 10.21 -15.25
N ASN A 268 20.21 9.72 -16.46
CA ASN A 268 21.58 9.45 -16.92
C ASN A 268 22.37 10.74 -17.25
N LYS A 269 21.71 11.87 -17.50
CA LYS A 269 22.36 13.18 -17.63
C LYS A 269 22.73 13.82 -16.28
N ALA A 270 22.16 13.33 -15.18
CA ALA A 270 22.41 13.85 -13.85
C ALA A 270 23.88 13.69 -13.48
N LYS A 271 24.54 14.78 -13.07
CA LYS A 271 25.96 14.82 -12.72
C LYS A 271 26.21 14.65 -11.22
N SER A 272 25.16 14.76 -10.43
CA SER A 272 25.23 14.63 -8.98
C SER A 272 23.98 13.89 -8.44
N PRO A 273 24.04 13.34 -7.21
CA PRO A 273 22.86 12.82 -6.53
C PRO A 273 21.72 13.83 -6.41
N LEU A 274 22.06 15.12 -6.25
CA LEU A 274 21.06 16.20 -6.17
C LEU A 274 20.34 16.41 -7.50
N ASP A 275 21.07 16.35 -8.63
CA ASP A 275 20.46 16.47 -9.96
C ASP A 275 19.48 15.32 -10.21
N ALA A 276 19.87 14.07 -9.89
CA ALA A 276 18.99 12.92 -10.04
C ALA A 276 17.74 13.03 -9.13
N TYR A 277 17.89 13.55 -7.94
CA TYR A 277 16.80 13.83 -7.01
C TYR A 277 15.83 14.88 -7.59
N GLN A 278 16.36 15.95 -8.18
CA GLN A 278 15.57 17.00 -8.79
C GLN A 278 14.81 16.51 -10.05
N VAL A 279 15.44 15.72 -10.90
CA VAL A 279 14.78 15.06 -12.05
C VAL A 279 13.58 14.23 -11.58
N GLY A 280 13.74 13.47 -10.51
CA GLY A 280 12.63 12.66 -9.98
C GLY A 280 11.48 13.50 -9.42
N ILE A 281 11.76 14.66 -8.81
CA ILE A 281 10.73 15.60 -8.34
C ILE A 281 9.98 16.20 -9.55
N GLU A 282 10.69 16.70 -10.54
CA GLU A 282 10.10 17.33 -11.73
C GLU A 282 9.22 16.33 -12.51
N TRP A 283 9.71 15.10 -12.69
CA TRP A 283 8.92 14.04 -13.31
C TRP A 283 7.63 13.78 -12.55
N ALA A 284 7.71 13.61 -11.22
CA ALA A 284 6.54 13.34 -10.40
C ALA A 284 5.55 14.50 -10.36
N ILE A 285 6.00 15.75 -10.41
CA ILE A 285 5.13 16.94 -10.55
C ILE A 285 4.36 16.89 -11.87
N GLN A 286 5.07 16.66 -12.99
CA GLN A 286 4.43 16.59 -14.30
C GLN A 286 3.44 15.42 -14.36
N GLN A 287 3.85 14.25 -13.89
CA GLN A 287 3.02 13.05 -13.82
C GLN A 287 1.74 13.30 -13.00
N SER A 288 1.87 13.89 -11.81
CA SER A 288 0.73 14.18 -10.94
C SER A 288 -0.25 15.17 -11.59
N ARG A 289 0.26 16.25 -12.18
CA ARG A 289 -0.58 17.25 -12.87
C ARG A 289 -1.38 16.64 -14.01
N GLU A 290 -0.75 15.80 -14.82
CA GLU A 290 -1.42 15.13 -15.93
C GLU A 290 -2.49 14.15 -15.43
N LEU A 291 -2.21 13.37 -14.38
CA LEU A 291 -3.21 12.46 -13.77
C LEU A 291 -4.43 13.23 -13.26
N LEU A 292 -4.21 14.31 -12.53
CA LEU A 292 -5.30 15.15 -12.01
C LEU A 292 -6.10 15.82 -13.12
N ALA A 293 -5.44 16.34 -14.15
CA ALA A 293 -6.09 16.94 -15.32
C ALA A 293 -6.97 15.93 -16.09
N ASN A 294 -6.66 14.64 -15.99
CA ASN A 294 -7.44 13.53 -16.57
C ASN A 294 -8.36 12.83 -15.58
N GLY A 295 -8.70 13.48 -14.47
CA GLY A 295 -9.77 13.05 -13.57
C GLY A 295 -9.38 12.02 -12.51
N ALA A 296 -8.09 11.88 -12.19
CA ALA A 296 -7.69 11.09 -11.02
C ALA A 296 -8.26 11.73 -9.74
N PRO A 297 -8.95 10.97 -8.86
CA PRO A 297 -9.64 11.54 -7.70
C PRO A 297 -8.69 12.02 -6.61
N ALA A 298 -7.51 11.42 -6.55
CA ALA A 298 -6.44 11.70 -5.58
C ALA A 298 -5.12 11.17 -6.13
N ILE A 299 -4.00 11.53 -5.51
CA ILE A 299 -2.70 10.90 -5.73
C ILE A 299 -2.20 10.28 -4.42
N HIS A 300 -1.84 9.01 -4.46
CA HIS A 300 -1.24 8.31 -3.34
C HIS A 300 0.28 8.28 -3.49
N TYR A 301 1.02 8.93 -2.57
CA TYR A 301 2.48 8.98 -2.63
C TYR A 301 3.13 7.95 -1.71
N TYR A 302 3.91 7.05 -2.29
CA TYR A 302 4.75 6.10 -1.56
C TYR A 302 5.95 6.81 -0.96
N THR A 303 5.88 7.12 0.34
CA THR A 303 6.97 7.78 1.06
C THR A 303 7.87 6.75 1.74
N ARG A 304 9.10 7.18 2.06
CA ARG A 304 9.99 6.50 2.99
C ARG A 304 10.24 7.44 4.17
N ALA A 305 11.22 7.13 5.01
CA ALA A 305 11.55 7.94 6.18
C ALA A 305 11.88 9.43 5.89
N LYS A 306 12.17 9.78 4.62
CA LYS A 306 12.38 11.17 4.16
C LYS A 306 11.22 11.57 3.25
N THR A 307 10.56 12.66 3.58
CA THR A 307 9.36 13.16 2.89
C THR A 307 9.59 14.45 2.11
N ASP A 308 10.83 14.98 2.10
CA ASP A 308 11.14 16.28 1.49
C ASP A 308 10.81 16.39 -0.01
N ASN A 309 11.06 15.32 -0.79
CA ASN A 309 10.68 15.29 -2.20
C ASN A 309 9.17 15.31 -2.38
N VAL A 310 8.44 14.50 -1.61
CA VAL A 310 6.98 14.46 -1.68
C VAL A 310 6.38 15.79 -1.27
N ARG A 311 6.92 16.46 -0.24
CA ARG A 311 6.50 17.82 0.15
C ARG A 311 6.65 18.82 -0.98
N GLN A 312 7.81 18.82 -1.66
CA GLN A 312 8.05 19.72 -2.82
C GLN A 312 7.05 19.43 -3.95
N ILE A 313 6.77 18.15 -4.23
CA ILE A 313 5.83 17.74 -5.27
C ILE A 313 4.41 18.20 -4.90
N VAL A 314 3.94 17.90 -3.70
CA VAL A 314 2.58 18.26 -3.27
C VAL A 314 2.37 19.77 -3.28
N LYS A 315 3.33 20.57 -2.79
CA LYS A 315 3.28 22.04 -2.88
C LYS A 315 3.21 22.60 -4.31
N ALA A 316 3.73 21.87 -5.28
CA ALA A 316 3.71 22.29 -6.67
C ALA A 316 2.46 21.83 -7.43
N VAL A 317 1.74 20.85 -6.91
CA VAL A 317 0.61 20.17 -7.58
C VAL A 317 -0.73 20.59 -7.01
N PHE A 318 -0.83 20.67 -5.68
CA PHE A 318 -2.03 21.03 -4.92
C PHE A 318 -1.89 22.42 -4.30
#